data_d1ee218c2a730d2e9a50514dcb5ed701
#
_entry.id   d1ee218c2a730d2e9a50514dcb5ed701
#
_cell.length_a   1.000
_cell.length_b   1.000
_cell.length_c   1.000
_cell.angle_alpha   90.00
_cell.angle_beta   90.00
_cell.angle_gamma   90.00
#
_symmetry.space_group_name_H-M   'P 1'
#
loop_
_entity.id
_entity.type
_entity.pdbx_description
1 polymer ?
#
loop_
_entity_poly.entity_id
_entity_poly.type
_entity_poly.pdbx_seq_one_letter_code
_entity_poly.pdbx_strand_id
1 'polypeptide(L)'
;EIDNGVISSIGVVGIIDKISPNYSRFISILNTNFLLNAKFKKSNYFGVLSWNGININKVQLKDVPKQANVLIGDTIVTGGNSLIFPKGILIGYVDSFKLDNSENYLELEIILATDMTNIENLYVLNNNNIKEINSLDE
;
A
#
# COMPACT_ATOMS: atom_id res chain seq x y z
N GLU A 1 -18.60 -6.60 -4.69
CA GLU A 1 -17.86 -6.58 -3.43
C GLU A 1 -17.16 -5.26 -3.24
N ILE A 2 -17.34 -4.65 -2.09
CA ILE A 2 -16.65 -3.41 -1.78
C ILE A 2 -15.27 -3.71 -1.23
N ASP A 3 -14.40 -2.70 -1.24
CA ASP A 3 -13.05 -2.79 -0.68
C ASP A 3 -12.18 -3.79 -1.41
N ASN A 4 -12.23 -3.74 -2.74
CA ASN A 4 -11.31 -4.53 -3.55
C ASN A 4 -10.01 -3.78 -3.75
N GLY A 5 -8.91 -4.49 -3.62
CA GLY A 5 -7.60 -3.92 -3.90
C GLY A 5 -7.40 -3.65 -5.37
N VAL A 6 -6.66 -2.60 -5.68
CA VAL A 6 -6.28 -2.26 -7.05
C VAL A 6 -4.77 -2.21 -7.12
N ILE A 7 -4.23 -2.93 -8.09
CA ILE A 7 -2.78 -2.98 -8.30
C ILE A 7 -2.44 -2.60 -9.74
N SER A 8 -1.20 -2.16 -9.93
CA SER A 8 -0.59 -2.07 -11.25
C SER A 8 0.18 -3.36 -11.51
N SER A 9 0.84 -3.45 -12.66
CA SER A 9 1.72 -4.58 -12.93
C SER A 9 2.91 -4.64 -11.98
N ILE A 10 3.17 -3.56 -11.23
CA ILE A 10 4.30 -3.48 -10.32
C ILE A 10 3.86 -3.70 -8.86
N GLY A 11 2.76 -3.08 -8.42
CA GLY A 11 2.37 -3.19 -7.03
C GLY A 11 1.07 -2.46 -6.70
N VAL A 12 0.89 -2.19 -5.41
CA VAL A 12 -0.35 -1.60 -4.88
C VAL A 12 -0.58 -0.20 -5.43
N VAL A 13 -1.82 0.09 -5.78
CA VAL A 13 -2.25 1.41 -6.26
C VAL A 13 -3.33 2.01 -5.36
N GLY A 14 -4.28 1.23 -4.90
CA GLY A 14 -5.37 1.73 -4.09
C GLY A 14 -6.46 0.70 -3.88
N ILE A 15 -7.67 1.17 -3.61
CA ILE A 15 -8.82 0.29 -3.42
C ILE A 15 -10.05 0.85 -4.13
N ILE A 16 -11.01 -0.02 -4.38
CA ILE A 16 -12.36 0.38 -4.74
C ILE A 16 -13.22 0.13 -3.51
N ASP A 17 -13.76 1.19 -2.93
CA ASP A 17 -14.45 1.08 -1.64
C ASP A 17 -15.96 1.25 -1.74
N LYS A 18 -16.49 1.66 -2.88
CA LYS A 18 -17.93 1.76 -3.09
C LYS A 18 -18.27 1.35 -4.50
N ILE A 19 -19.33 0.57 -4.63
CA ILE A 19 -19.82 0.12 -5.92
C ILE A 19 -21.30 0.41 -5.97
N SER A 20 -21.73 1.07 -7.04
CA SER A 20 -23.14 1.28 -7.33
C SER A 20 -23.44 0.72 -8.70
N PRO A 21 -24.71 0.66 -9.12
CA PRO A 21 -25.01 0.15 -10.46
C PRO A 21 -24.31 0.93 -11.58
N ASN A 22 -23.96 2.19 -11.34
CA ASN A 22 -23.44 3.06 -12.40
C ASN A 22 -21.97 3.42 -12.22
N TYR A 23 -21.35 3.21 -11.05
CA TYR A 23 -19.97 3.62 -10.84
C TYR A 23 -19.37 2.93 -9.62
N SER A 24 -18.04 2.99 -9.56
CA SER A 24 -17.25 2.55 -8.42
C SER A 24 -16.41 3.72 -7.97
N ARG A 25 -16.15 3.80 -6.65
CA ARG A 25 -15.26 4.84 -6.12
C ARG A 25 -13.87 4.24 -5.89
N PHE A 26 -12.89 4.84 -6.53
CA PHE A 26 -11.50 4.46 -6.37
C PHE A 26 -10.83 5.39 -5.36
N ILE A 27 -10.08 4.81 -4.43
CA ILE A 27 -9.27 5.56 -3.47
C ILE A 27 -7.82 5.16 -3.68
N SER A 28 -7.00 6.14 -4.07
CA SER A 28 -5.57 5.93 -4.25
C SER A 28 -4.88 5.68 -2.90
N ILE A 29 -3.78 4.95 -2.92
CA ILE A 29 -2.89 4.85 -1.77
C ILE A 29 -2.38 6.24 -1.35
N LEU A 30 -2.33 7.20 -2.29
CA LEU A 30 -2.03 8.59 -2.01
C LEU A 30 -3.29 9.33 -1.60
N ASN A 31 -3.81 8.98 -0.45
CA ASN A 31 -4.98 9.59 0.18
C ASN A 31 -4.71 9.57 1.68
N THR A 32 -4.80 10.74 2.31
CA THR A 32 -4.43 10.89 3.71
C THR A 32 -5.35 10.11 4.66
N ASN A 33 -6.50 9.66 4.18
CA ASN A 33 -7.42 8.83 4.97
C ASN A 33 -7.27 7.33 4.71
N PHE A 34 -6.35 6.96 3.82
CA PHE A 34 -6.15 5.55 3.49
C PHE A 34 -5.15 4.93 4.45
N LEU A 35 -5.53 3.81 5.06
CA LEU A 35 -4.65 3.05 5.96
C LEU A 35 -4.55 1.63 5.43
N LEU A 36 -3.35 1.09 5.48
CA LEU A 36 -3.10 -0.27 4.99
C LEU A 36 -2.11 -0.96 5.89
N ASN A 37 -2.42 -2.19 6.27
CA ASN A 37 -1.50 -3.00 7.04
C ASN A 37 -0.41 -3.52 6.11
N ALA A 38 0.84 -3.28 6.48
CA ALA A 38 1.98 -3.63 5.65
C ALA A 38 3.06 -4.30 6.49
N LYS A 39 3.94 -5.03 5.84
CA LYS A 39 5.00 -5.75 6.53
C LYS A 39 6.26 -5.76 5.70
N PHE A 40 7.35 -6.14 6.36
CA PHE A 40 8.61 -6.40 5.66
C PHE A 40 8.52 -7.75 4.96
N LYS A 41 9.05 -7.82 3.75
CA LYS A 41 9.12 -9.08 3.04
C LYS A 41 9.99 -10.09 3.78
N LYS A 42 11.04 -9.61 4.44
CA LYS A 42 12.05 -10.47 5.08
C LYS A 42 11.63 -10.99 6.45
N SER A 43 10.55 -10.45 7.04
CA SER A 43 10.20 -10.80 8.43
C SER A 43 8.70 -10.69 8.62
N ASN A 44 8.25 -10.95 9.85
CA ASN A 44 6.82 -10.83 10.19
C ASN A 44 6.51 -9.55 10.97
N TYR A 45 7.40 -8.57 10.94
CA TYR A 45 7.10 -7.30 11.57
C TYR A 45 6.18 -6.49 10.68
N PHE A 46 5.18 -5.86 11.28
CA PHE A 46 4.13 -5.12 10.60
C PHE A 46 4.16 -3.68 11.01
N GLY A 47 3.51 -2.86 10.20
CA GLY A 47 3.23 -1.47 10.53
C GLY A 47 1.99 -1.01 9.80
N VAL A 48 1.62 0.24 10.02
CA VAL A 48 0.47 0.85 9.38
C VAL A 48 0.96 1.85 8.34
N LEU A 49 0.58 1.61 7.10
CA LEU A 49 0.93 2.45 5.98
C LEU A 49 -0.09 3.57 5.85
N SER A 50 0.40 4.79 5.68
CA SER A 50 -0.43 5.96 5.47
C SER A 50 0.35 6.97 4.65
N TRP A 51 -0.36 8.00 4.18
CA TRP A 51 0.27 9.06 3.40
C TRP A 51 0.07 10.39 4.10
N ASN A 52 1.14 11.16 4.26
CA ASN A 52 1.08 12.46 4.94
C ASN A 52 0.74 13.61 4.00
N GLY A 53 0.54 13.35 2.72
CA GLY A 53 0.13 14.38 1.79
C GLY A 53 1.24 15.23 1.20
N ILE A 54 2.49 14.90 1.47
CA ILE A 54 3.60 15.78 1.10
C ILE A 54 4.27 15.38 -0.22
N ASN A 55 4.64 14.12 -0.36
CA ASN A 55 5.41 13.68 -1.52
C ASN A 55 4.69 12.52 -2.21
N ILE A 56 4.37 12.68 -3.50
CA ILE A 56 3.63 11.67 -4.24
C ILE A 56 4.41 10.39 -4.51
N ASN A 57 5.70 10.38 -4.23
CA ASN A 57 6.53 9.20 -4.41
C ASN A 57 6.80 8.46 -3.12
N LYS A 58 6.35 8.98 -1.98
CA LYS A 58 6.66 8.40 -0.68
C LYS A 58 5.42 8.31 0.17
N VAL A 59 5.31 7.18 0.87
CA VAL A 59 4.30 6.99 1.91
C VAL A 59 5.02 6.65 3.21
N GLN A 60 4.29 6.67 4.31
CA GLN A 60 4.87 6.45 5.62
C GLN A 60 4.40 5.12 6.19
N LEU A 61 5.30 4.42 6.88
CA LEU A 61 4.98 3.20 7.60
C LEU A 61 5.26 3.46 9.07
N LYS A 62 4.22 3.40 9.90
CA LYS A 62 4.28 3.74 11.31
C LYS A 62 4.05 2.49 12.16
N ASP A 63 4.35 2.63 13.45
CA ASP A 63 4.08 1.59 14.45
C ASP A 63 4.87 0.30 14.18
N VAL A 64 6.04 0.44 13.58
CA VAL A 64 6.95 -0.68 13.39
C VAL A 64 7.75 -0.86 14.68
N PRO A 65 7.74 -2.06 15.30
CA PRO A 65 8.53 -2.27 16.51
C PRO A 65 10.00 -1.99 16.26
N LYS A 66 10.65 -1.35 17.22
CA LYS A 66 12.07 -1.00 17.03
C LYS A 66 12.97 -2.20 16.92
N GLN A 67 12.49 -3.38 17.29
CA GLN A 67 13.24 -4.64 17.16
C GLN A 67 13.29 -5.17 15.72
N ALA A 68 12.60 -4.52 14.81
CA ALA A 68 12.43 -5.04 13.44
C ALA A 68 13.72 -5.09 12.61
N ASN A 69 14.78 -4.46 13.08
CA ASN A 69 16.08 -4.48 12.39
C ASN A 69 15.97 -3.96 10.96
N VAL A 70 15.48 -2.73 10.84
CA VAL A 70 15.20 -2.11 9.54
C VAL A 70 16.48 -1.71 8.86
N LEU A 71 16.55 -1.99 7.56
CA LEU A 71 17.66 -1.55 6.70
C LEU A 71 17.09 -0.74 5.54
N ILE A 72 17.83 0.28 5.13
CA ILE A 72 17.46 1.06 3.94
C ILE A 72 17.46 0.11 2.74
N GLY A 73 16.41 0.20 1.93
CA GLY A 73 16.22 -0.68 0.78
C GLY A 73 15.38 -1.91 1.07
N ASP A 74 15.01 -2.15 2.32
CA ASP A 74 14.14 -3.28 2.65
C ASP A 74 12.83 -3.19 1.89
N THR A 75 12.33 -4.34 1.43
CA THR A 75 11.09 -4.43 0.67
C THR A 75 9.90 -4.48 1.59
N ILE A 76 8.89 -3.65 1.29
CA ILE A 76 7.63 -3.58 2.03
C ILE A 76 6.52 -4.11 1.14
N VAL A 77 5.71 -5.01 1.71
CA VAL A 77 4.63 -5.68 1.00
C VAL A 77 3.36 -5.64 1.84
N THR A 78 2.23 -5.98 1.21
CA THR A 78 0.95 -6.06 1.93
C THR A 78 1.03 -7.14 3.01
N GLY A 79 0.36 -6.87 4.13
CA GLY A 79 0.45 -7.75 5.30
C GLY A 79 -0.43 -8.97 5.27
N GLY A 80 -1.49 -8.96 4.47
CA GLY A 80 -2.39 -10.09 4.38
C GLY A 80 -3.39 -10.20 5.52
N ASN A 81 -3.50 -9.17 6.34
CA ASN A 81 -4.44 -9.19 7.47
C ASN A 81 -5.81 -8.64 7.11
N SER A 82 -6.06 -8.40 5.86
CA SER A 82 -7.36 -7.92 5.38
C SER A 82 -7.75 -8.71 4.15
N LEU A 83 -9.03 -8.60 3.79
CA LEU A 83 -9.52 -9.24 2.56
C LEU A 83 -9.28 -8.39 1.33
N ILE A 84 -8.72 -7.19 1.49
CA ILE A 84 -8.52 -6.25 0.39
C ILE A 84 -7.36 -6.71 -0.49
N PHE A 85 -6.24 -7.07 0.12
CA PHE A 85 -5.06 -7.54 -0.59
C PHE A 85 -4.61 -8.88 -0.02
N PRO A 86 -4.27 -9.84 -0.87
CA PRO A 86 -3.54 -10.99 -0.38
C PRO A 86 -2.18 -10.56 0.14
N LYS A 87 -1.55 -11.41 0.94
CA LYS A 87 -0.25 -11.16 1.51
C LYS A 87 0.82 -11.09 0.41
N GLY A 88 1.75 -10.16 0.56
CA GLY A 88 2.96 -10.17 -0.25
C GLY A 88 2.95 -9.34 -1.51
N ILE A 89 1.94 -8.49 -1.71
CA ILE A 89 1.93 -7.61 -2.88
C ILE A 89 2.84 -6.42 -2.61
N LEU A 90 3.68 -6.11 -3.57
CA LEU A 90 4.71 -5.08 -3.42
C LEU A 90 4.10 -3.70 -3.18
N ILE A 91 4.66 -2.98 -2.21
CA ILE A 91 4.31 -1.58 -1.95
C ILE A 91 5.49 -0.69 -2.31
N GLY A 92 6.66 -0.96 -1.77
CA GLY A 92 7.82 -0.13 -2.02
C GLY A 92 9.03 -0.53 -1.19
N TYR A 93 9.91 0.42 -0.97
CA TYR A 93 11.20 0.16 -0.33
C TYR A 93 11.50 1.22 0.71
N VAL A 94 12.18 0.80 1.78
CA VAL A 94 12.54 1.72 2.86
C VAL A 94 13.58 2.73 2.37
N ASP A 95 13.24 4.02 2.51
CA ASP A 95 14.11 5.13 2.14
C ASP A 95 14.84 5.68 3.36
N SER A 96 14.13 5.77 4.48
CA SER A 96 14.70 6.24 5.74
C SER A 96 13.82 5.78 6.90
N PHE A 97 14.34 5.90 8.11
CA PHE A 97 13.58 5.53 9.30
C PHE A 97 14.11 6.29 10.51
N LYS A 98 13.25 6.44 11.51
CA LYS A 98 13.60 7.10 12.76
C LYS A 98 12.70 6.57 13.87
N LEU A 99 13.12 6.75 15.11
CA LEU A 99 12.27 6.47 16.25
C LEU A 99 11.14 7.51 16.32
N ASP A 100 9.97 7.06 16.75
CA ASP A 100 8.87 7.99 17.00
C ASP A 100 9.09 8.73 18.33
N ASN A 101 8.14 9.60 18.70
CA ASN A 101 8.27 10.40 19.90
C ASN A 101 8.26 9.55 21.16
N SER A 102 7.65 8.37 21.14
CA SER A 102 7.63 7.48 22.30
C SER A 102 8.92 6.69 22.43
N GLU A 103 9.75 6.65 21.39
CA GLU A 103 10.98 5.87 21.32
C GLU A 103 10.73 4.37 21.42
N ASN A 104 9.51 3.93 21.20
CA ASN A 104 9.15 2.50 21.20
C ASN A 104 8.95 1.94 19.80
N TYR A 105 8.67 2.80 18.84
CA TYR A 105 8.35 2.39 17.47
C TYR A 105 9.18 3.17 16.47
N LEU A 106 9.31 2.60 15.29
CA LEU A 106 9.96 3.25 14.17
C LEU A 106 8.91 3.81 13.21
N GLU A 107 9.23 4.97 12.64
CA GLU A 107 8.48 5.55 11.52
C GLU A 107 9.38 5.53 10.31
N LEU A 108 8.87 5.00 9.21
CA LEU A 108 9.64 4.81 7.99
C LEU A 108 9.08 5.65 6.85
N GLU A 109 9.99 6.12 6.00
CA GLU A 109 9.62 6.67 4.69
C GLU A 109 9.79 5.55 3.68
N ILE A 110 8.76 5.31 2.90
CA ILE A 110 8.75 4.22 1.91
C ILE A 110 8.64 4.85 0.52
N ILE A 111 9.62 4.56 -0.34
CA ILE A 111 9.52 4.94 -1.74
C ILE A 111 8.62 3.95 -2.43
N LEU A 112 7.56 4.45 -3.06
CA LEU A 112 6.61 3.58 -3.77
C LEU A 112 7.29 2.93 -4.96
N ALA A 113 7.01 1.64 -5.14
CA ALA A 113 7.51 0.90 -6.31
C ALA A 113 6.76 1.32 -7.57
N THR A 114 5.45 1.61 -7.44
CA THR A 114 4.64 2.05 -8.56
C THR A 114 4.77 3.55 -8.74
N ASP A 115 5.06 3.97 -9.97
CA ASP A 115 5.04 5.39 -10.32
C ASP A 115 3.58 5.81 -10.49
N MET A 116 3.04 6.49 -9.48
CA MET A 116 1.63 6.87 -9.45
C MET A 116 1.27 7.93 -10.49
N THR A 117 2.28 8.53 -11.12
CA THR A 117 2.04 9.51 -12.19
C THR A 117 2.00 8.87 -13.57
N ASN A 118 2.33 7.59 -13.67
CA ASN A 118 2.41 6.92 -14.98
C ASN A 118 2.05 5.45 -14.82
N ILE A 119 0.78 5.20 -14.53
CA ILE A 119 0.28 3.84 -14.36
C ILE A 119 -0.35 3.39 -15.66
N GLU A 120 0.14 2.27 -16.20
CA GLU A 120 -0.31 1.82 -17.51
C GLU A 120 -1.47 0.84 -17.43
N ASN A 121 -1.41 -0.11 -16.51
CA ASN A 121 -2.43 -1.14 -16.39
C ASN A 121 -2.86 -1.28 -14.95
N LEU A 122 -4.18 -1.36 -14.72
CA LEU A 122 -4.75 -1.56 -13.41
C LEU A 122 -5.50 -2.88 -13.37
N TYR A 123 -5.41 -3.55 -12.23
CA TYR A 123 -6.10 -4.81 -11.99
C TYR A 123 -6.84 -4.72 -10.67
N VAL A 124 -8.09 -5.17 -10.68
CA VAL A 124 -8.89 -5.26 -9.48
C VAL A 124 -8.77 -6.66 -8.93
N LEU A 125 -8.40 -6.76 -7.65
CA LEU A 125 -8.31 -8.03 -6.96
C LEU A 125 -9.66 -8.32 -6.30
N ASN A 126 -10.13 -9.54 -6.49
CA ASN A 126 -11.29 -10.01 -5.74
C ASN A 126 -10.93 -11.36 -5.12
N ASN A 127 -11.92 -12.02 -4.53
CA ASN A 127 -11.63 -13.22 -3.75
C ASN A 127 -10.92 -14.31 -4.53
N ASN A 128 -11.16 -14.40 -5.85
CA ASN A 128 -10.66 -15.52 -6.65
C ASN A 128 -9.92 -15.11 -7.89
N ASN A 129 -10.05 -13.85 -8.33
CA ASN A 129 -9.60 -13.44 -9.64
C ASN A 129 -8.92 -12.08 -9.61
N ILE A 130 -8.15 -11.86 -10.67
CA ILE A 130 -7.63 -10.54 -10.98
C ILE A 130 -8.31 -10.10 -12.27
N LYS A 131 -8.91 -8.92 -12.25
CA LYS A 131 -9.55 -8.36 -13.44
C LYS A 131 -8.83 -7.09 -13.83
N GLU A 132 -8.49 -6.99 -15.09
CA GLU A 132 -7.90 -5.77 -15.62
C GLU A 132 -8.96 -4.69 -15.73
N ILE A 133 -8.62 -3.47 -15.29
CA ILE A 133 -9.46 -2.32 -15.50
C ILE A 133 -9.04 -1.68 -16.80
N ASN A 134 -9.98 -1.59 -17.72
CA ASN A 134 -9.77 -0.86 -18.95
C ASN A 134 -10.23 0.57 -18.71
N SER A 135 -9.29 1.50 -18.65
CA SER A 135 -9.59 2.88 -18.29
C SER A 135 -10.53 3.55 -19.30
N LEU A 136 -10.67 2.97 -20.49
CA LEU A 136 -11.57 3.53 -21.50
C LEU A 136 -13.01 3.07 -21.32
N ASP A 137 -13.22 2.04 -20.54
CA ASP A 137 -14.54 1.42 -20.42
C ASP A 137 -15.27 1.82 -19.15
N GLU A 138 -14.57 2.43 -18.24
CA GLU A 138 -15.20 2.87 -16.98
C GLU A 138 -15.70 4.29 -17.01
#